data_6faaacfdef83f96d989159b0825508b7
#
_entry.id   6faaacfdef83f96d989159b0825508b7
#
_cell.length_a   1.000
_cell.length_b   1.000
_cell.length_c   1.000
_cell.angle_alpha   90.00
_cell.angle_beta   90.00
_cell.angle_gamma   90.00
#
_symmetry.space_group_name_H-M   'P 1'
#
loop_
_entity.id
_entity.type
_entity.pdbx_description
1 polymer ?
#
loop_
_entity_poly.entity_id
_entity_poly.type
_entity_poly.pdbx_seq_one_letter_code
_entity_poly.pdbx_strand_id
1 'polypeptide(L)' 'MKRILVAVTGPDSFGVVYTTSDTLNKLGCSIIDMDQTTVRNEYSAIMIVDKPESVGDDEVAKIIKEALRGKGFDRA' A
#
# COMPACT_ATOMS: atom_id res chain seq x y z
N MET A 1 -14.18 10.31 -6.71
CA MET A 1 -13.21 9.34 -6.16
C MET A 1 -13.52 9.08 -4.69
N LYS A 2 -13.26 7.89 -4.26
CA LYS A 2 -13.51 7.52 -2.87
C LYS A 2 -12.20 7.54 -2.09
N ARG A 3 -12.21 8.13 -0.90
CA ARG A 3 -11.04 8.19 -0.04
C ARG A 3 -11.00 6.98 0.87
N ILE A 4 -9.86 6.30 0.90
CA ILE A 4 -9.63 5.12 1.73
C ILE A 4 -8.33 5.26 2.51
N LEU A 5 -8.20 4.45 3.56
CA LEU A 5 -6.98 4.33 4.33
C LEU A 5 -6.31 3.01 3.99
N VAL A 6 -5.04 3.07 3.61
CA VAL A 6 -4.25 1.89 3.30
C VAL A 6 -3.12 1.80 4.32
N ALA A 7 -3.02 0.66 5.00
CA ALA A 7 -1.96 0.43 5.98
C ALA A 7 -1.17 -0.81 5.56
N VAL A 8 0.15 -0.70 5.53
CA VAL A 8 1.03 -1.82 5.18
C VAL A 8 2.14 -1.92 6.22
N THR A 9 2.59 -3.14 6.49
CA THR A 9 3.75 -3.38 7.34
C THR A 9 4.67 -4.39 6.66
N GLY A 10 5.95 -4.33 6.99
CA GLY A 10 6.91 -5.26 6.43
C GLY A 10 8.31 -5.01 6.95
N PRO A 11 9.24 -5.93 6.63
CA PRO A 11 10.61 -5.84 7.14
C PRO A 11 11.51 -4.86 6.39
N ASP A 12 11.11 -4.43 5.21
CA ASP A 12 11.94 -3.56 4.35
C ASP A 12 11.15 -2.33 3.96
N SER A 13 11.56 -1.17 4.49
CA SER A 13 10.83 0.07 4.29
C SER A 13 10.77 0.50 2.82
N PHE A 14 11.88 0.41 2.09
CA PHE A 14 11.91 0.87 0.71
C PHE A 14 11.09 -0.04 -0.20
N GLY A 15 11.25 -1.36 -0.05
CA GLY A 15 10.54 -2.31 -0.88
C GLY A 15 9.04 -2.23 -0.67
N VAL A 16 8.60 -2.16 0.59
CA VAL A 16 7.18 -2.11 0.91
C VAL A 16 6.54 -0.82 0.40
N VAL A 17 7.15 0.33 0.67
CA VAL A 17 6.61 1.62 0.23
C VAL A 17 6.59 1.71 -1.29
N TYR A 18 7.71 1.38 -1.92
CA TYR A 18 7.81 1.50 -3.37
C TYR A 18 6.79 0.60 -4.08
N THR A 19 6.69 -0.65 -3.64
CA THR A 19 5.78 -1.60 -4.26
C THR A 19 4.33 -1.18 -4.07
N THR A 20 3.97 -0.74 -2.86
CA THR A 20 2.61 -0.29 -2.57
C THR A 20 2.26 0.95 -3.38
N SER A 21 3.15 1.94 -3.42
CA SER A 21 2.90 3.19 -4.15
C SER A 21 2.79 2.95 -5.65
N ASP A 22 3.66 2.12 -6.20
CA ASP A 22 3.62 1.78 -7.61
C ASP A 22 2.33 1.06 -7.98
N THR A 23 1.90 0.12 -7.14
CA THR A 23 0.68 -0.62 -7.35
C THR A 23 -0.54 0.31 -7.32
N LEU A 24 -0.61 1.19 -6.32
CA LEU A 24 -1.70 2.15 -6.23
C LEU A 24 -1.74 3.07 -7.45
N ASN A 25 -0.58 3.52 -7.90
CA ASN A 25 -0.50 4.38 -9.07
C ASN A 25 -1.02 3.68 -10.32
N LYS A 26 -0.67 2.42 -10.50
CA LYS A 26 -1.14 1.62 -11.64
C LYS A 26 -2.65 1.40 -11.61
N LEU A 27 -3.25 1.41 -10.44
CA LEU A 27 -4.69 1.28 -10.29
C LEU A 27 -5.43 2.61 -10.47
N GLY A 28 -4.72 3.69 -10.74
CA GLY A 28 -5.33 5.00 -10.89
C GLY A 28 -5.62 5.70 -9.57
N CYS A 29 -5.02 5.23 -8.49
CA CYS A 29 -5.19 5.84 -7.17
C CYS A 29 -4.19 6.97 -6.97
N SER A 30 -4.57 7.95 -6.15
CA SER A 30 -3.70 9.06 -5.78
C SER A 30 -3.42 9.01 -4.28
N ILE A 31 -2.15 9.00 -3.91
CA ILE A 31 -1.76 9.05 -2.49
C ILE A 31 -1.80 10.51 -2.06
N ILE A 32 -2.68 10.81 -1.11
CA ILE A 32 -2.90 12.18 -0.62
C ILE A 32 -1.94 12.49 0.51
N ASP A 33 -1.70 11.54 1.39
CA ASP A 33 -0.83 11.73 2.55
C ASP A 33 -0.29 10.37 2.99
N MET A 34 0.84 10.38 3.66
CA MET A 34 1.48 9.16 4.13
C MET A 34 2.23 9.43 5.42
N ASP A 35 2.10 8.52 6.38
CA ASP A 35 2.88 8.53 7.61
C ASP A 35 3.60 7.21 7.73
N GLN A 36 4.86 7.24 8.14
CA GLN A 36 5.73 6.07 8.19
C GLN A 36 6.36 5.97 9.57
N THR A 37 6.51 4.74 10.05
CA THR A 37 7.18 4.51 11.33
C THR A 37 7.92 3.17 11.28
N THR A 38 8.97 3.07 12.07
CA THR A 38 9.73 1.82 12.22
C THR A 38 9.79 1.47 13.70
N VAL A 39 9.36 0.26 14.03
CA VAL A 39 9.39 -0.26 15.40
C VAL A 39 10.07 -1.61 15.34
N ARG A 40 11.23 -1.73 16.03
CA ARG A 40 11.98 -3.00 16.12
C ARG A 40 12.22 -3.64 14.76
N ASN A 41 12.71 -2.85 13.80
CA ASN A 41 13.00 -3.29 12.44
C ASN A 41 11.76 -3.68 11.64
N GLU A 42 10.57 -3.46 12.18
CA GLU A 42 9.33 -3.59 11.41
C GLU A 42 8.92 -2.23 10.91
N TYR A 43 8.72 -2.13 9.61
CA TYR A 43 8.32 -0.90 8.95
C TYR A 43 6.80 -0.88 8.78
N SER A 44 6.19 0.28 9.03
CA SER A 44 4.76 0.45 8.86
C SER A 44 4.48 1.77 8.17
N ALA A 45 3.54 1.76 7.24
CA ALA A 45 3.10 2.98 6.55
C ALA A 45 1.58 3.02 6.53
N ILE A 46 1.03 4.20 6.79
CA ILE A 46 -0.40 4.45 6.70
C ILE A 46 -0.59 5.55 5.66
N MET A 47 -1.43 5.28 4.67
CA MET A 47 -1.63 6.18 3.53
C MET A 47 -3.09 6.55 3.40
N ILE A 48 -3.36 7.84 3.15
CA ILE A 48 -4.68 8.28 2.75
C ILE A 48 -4.68 8.34 1.23
N VAL A 49 -5.59 7.62 0.61
CA VAL A 49 -5.59 7.39 -0.83
C VAL A 49 -6.95 7.70 -1.41
N ASP A 50 -6.97 8.45 -2.51
CA ASP A 50 -8.17 8.62 -3.32
C ASP A 50 -8.14 7.57 -4.42
N LYS A 51 -9.17 6.73 -4.49
CA LYS A 51 -9.25 5.68 -5.50
C LYS A 51 -10.44 5.88 -6.42
N PRO A 52 -10.35 5.39 -7.68
CA PRO A 52 -11.49 5.40 -8.58
C PRO A 52 -12.62 4.53 -8.02
N GLU A 53 -13.85 4.93 -8.24
CA GLU A 53 -15.00 4.15 -7.78
C GLU A 53 -15.13 2.81 -8.51
N SER A 54 -14.55 2.72 -9.69
CA SER A 54 -14.55 1.48 -10.47
C SER A 54 -13.69 0.38 -9.84
N VAL A 55 -12.81 0.73 -8.90
CA VAL A 55 -11.94 -0.24 -8.22
C VAL A 55 -12.47 -0.47 -6.82
N GLY A 56 -12.76 -1.73 -6.47
CA GLY A 56 -13.27 -2.06 -5.14
C GLY A 56 -12.20 -2.02 -4.07
N ASP A 57 -12.59 -1.78 -2.83
CA ASP A 57 -11.66 -1.75 -1.70
C ASP A 57 -10.97 -3.10 -1.54
N ASP A 58 -11.71 -4.20 -1.65
CA ASP A 58 -11.16 -5.55 -1.54
C ASP A 58 -10.18 -5.84 -2.68
N GLU A 59 -10.44 -5.31 -3.84
CA GLU A 59 -9.57 -5.46 -5.00
C GLU A 59 -8.23 -4.77 -4.78
N VAL A 60 -8.25 -3.57 -4.22
CA VAL A 60 -7.02 -2.84 -3.88
C VAL A 60 -6.18 -3.65 -2.90
N ALA A 61 -6.80 -4.14 -1.82
CA ALA A 61 -6.10 -4.91 -0.81
C ALA A 61 -5.47 -6.18 -1.41
N LYS A 62 -6.24 -6.89 -2.23
CA LYS A 62 -5.77 -8.12 -2.85
C LYS A 62 -4.58 -7.88 -3.78
N ILE A 63 -4.67 -6.85 -4.61
CA ILE A 63 -3.61 -6.55 -5.57
C ILE A 63 -2.34 -6.11 -4.86
N ILE A 64 -2.47 -5.31 -3.81
CA ILE A 64 -1.30 -4.90 -3.02
C ILE A 64 -0.64 -6.11 -2.37
N LYS A 65 -1.42 -7.01 -1.77
CA LYS A 65 -0.88 -8.22 -1.15
C LYS A 65 -0.14 -9.09 -2.15
N GLU A 66 -0.70 -9.26 -3.34
CA GLU A 66 -0.08 -10.06 -4.39
C GLU A 66 1.22 -9.41 -4.88
N ALA A 67 1.24 -8.09 -5.02
CA ALA A 67 2.43 -7.38 -5.45
C ALA A 67 3.54 -7.49 -4.40
N LEU A 68 3.21 -7.35 -3.13
CA LEU A 68 4.20 -7.48 -2.05
C LEU A 68 4.74 -8.90 -1.96
N ARG A 69 3.87 -9.89 -2.11
CA ARG A 69 4.29 -11.30 -2.09
C ARG A 69 5.22 -11.61 -3.25
N GLY A 70 4.94 -11.06 -4.43
CA GLY A 70 5.78 -11.24 -5.61
C GLY A 70 7.17 -10.64 -5.46
N LYS A 71 7.35 -9.69 -4.54
CA LYS A 71 8.65 -9.09 -4.24
C LYS A 71 9.32 -9.73 -3.01
N GLY A 72 8.75 -10.78 -2.47
CA GLY A 72 9.31 -11.45 -1.29
C GLY A 72 8.78 -10.94 0.04
N PHE A 73 7.83 -10.01 0.03
CA PHE A 73 7.18 -9.52 1.25
C PHE A 73 5.86 -10.26 1.41
N ASP A 74 5.70 -10.99 2.47
CA ASP A 74 4.52 -11.82 2.69
C ASP A 74 3.51 -11.24 3.69
N ARG A 75 3.73 -9.98 4.11
CA ARG A 75 2.83 -9.28 5.02
C ARG A 75 2.43 -7.92 4.45
N ALA A 76 1.21 -7.55 4.68
CA ALA A 76 0.69 -6.25 4.28
C ALA A 76 -0.44 -5.84 5.22
#